data_77d44980d605d0b9d76760038ae5fad7
#
_entry.id   77d44980d605d0b9d76760038ae5fad7
#
_cell.length_a   1.000
_cell.length_b   1.000
_cell.length_c   1.000
_cell.angle_alpha   90.00
_cell.angle_beta   90.00
_cell.angle_gamma   90.00
#
_symmetry.space_group_name_H-M   'P 1'
#
loop_
_entity.id
_entity.type
_entity.pdbx_description
1 polymer ?
#
loop_
_entity_poly.entity_id
_entity_poly.type
_entity_poly.pdbx_seq_one_letter_code
_entity_poly.pdbx_strand_id
1 'polypeptide(L)'
;SMELINPALDNELGSSWRASLPLDSLAEATLLPYSDSNWSWRPGDTEASNPTSNWRGAGFTEDGTWTPISQTPIGYGVVNGVTLNTTVQDMRFNFNSVFLRNTFTIAPDEIPSQLLLNFTADDGLVVWINGVEVERRRFDANEDPTIDDTATSTGTEGAFEEKLVPNAGTFLNEGSNTIAVHLFNAAPDSSDLGFDIEVVRPGQD
;
A
#
# COMPACT_ATOMS: atom_id res chain seq x y z
N SER A 1 -25.71 1.08 24.97
CA SER A 1 -26.23 2.45 24.89
C SER A 1 -27.23 2.59 23.74
N MET A 2 -27.87 3.74 23.64
CA MET A 2 -28.75 4.07 22.50
C MET A 2 -28.29 5.38 21.89
N GLU A 3 -28.37 5.51 20.59
CA GLU A 3 -28.03 6.71 19.86
C GLU A 3 -29.23 7.25 19.07
N LEU A 4 -29.31 8.55 18.88
CA LEU A 4 -30.35 9.20 18.11
C LEU A 4 -30.05 8.99 16.61
N ILE A 5 -30.97 8.40 15.86
CA ILE A 5 -30.79 8.06 14.44
C ILE A 5 -30.55 9.32 13.61
N ASN A 6 -31.21 10.43 13.96
CA ASN A 6 -31.04 11.71 13.31
C ASN A 6 -31.33 12.82 14.35
N PRO A 7 -30.42 13.79 14.56
CA PRO A 7 -30.60 14.87 15.54
C PRO A 7 -31.80 15.80 15.26
N ALA A 8 -32.39 15.73 14.09
CA ALA A 8 -33.61 16.47 13.75
C ALA A 8 -34.91 15.73 14.14
N LEU A 9 -34.82 14.49 14.64
CA LEU A 9 -35.97 13.72 15.11
C LEU A 9 -36.31 14.05 16.55
N ASP A 10 -37.58 13.86 16.93
CA ASP A 10 -38.03 14.01 18.29
C ASP A 10 -37.37 12.97 19.19
N ASN A 11 -36.60 13.45 20.16
CA ASN A 11 -35.83 12.61 21.09
C ASN A 11 -36.68 11.93 22.18
N GLU A 12 -37.94 12.29 22.29
CA GLU A 12 -38.89 11.62 23.21
C GLU A 12 -39.54 10.37 22.62
N LEU A 13 -39.40 10.18 21.31
CA LEU A 13 -39.98 8.99 20.65
C LEU A 13 -38.96 7.85 20.60
N GLY A 14 -39.32 6.69 21.13
CA GLY A 14 -38.49 5.49 21.11
C GLY A 14 -38.05 5.07 19.69
N SER A 15 -38.91 5.36 18.66
CA SER A 15 -38.59 5.10 17.25
C SER A 15 -37.48 6.01 16.67
N SER A 16 -37.16 7.10 17.38
CA SER A 16 -36.05 7.99 16.98
C SER A 16 -34.67 7.49 17.45
N TRP A 17 -34.66 6.43 18.25
CA TRP A 17 -33.45 5.85 18.85
C TRP A 17 -33.21 4.45 18.30
N ARG A 18 -31.97 4.12 18.06
CA ARG A 18 -31.53 2.74 17.86
C ARG A 18 -30.60 2.32 19.00
N ALA A 19 -30.48 1.03 19.23
CA ALA A 19 -29.36 0.56 20.03
C ALA A 19 -28.10 1.14 19.37
N SER A 20 -27.32 1.90 20.14
CA SER A 20 -25.96 2.13 19.69
C SER A 20 -25.40 0.72 19.51
N LEU A 21 -25.10 0.39 18.27
CA LEU A 21 -24.17 -0.71 18.07
C LEU A 21 -23.03 -0.42 19.05
N PRO A 22 -22.55 -1.39 19.85
CA PRO A 22 -21.24 -1.22 20.41
C PRO A 22 -20.43 -0.65 19.23
N LEU A 23 -19.62 0.37 19.43
CA LEU A 23 -18.39 0.48 18.66
C LEU A 23 -17.76 -0.89 18.90
N ASP A 24 -18.21 -1.87 18.10
CA ASP A 24 -17.51 -3.13 18.06
C ASP A 24 -16.10 -2.66 17.73
N SER A 25 -15.27 -2.75 18.73
CA SER A 25 -13.85 -2.64 18.53
C SER A 25 -13.60 -3.57 17.36
N LEU A 26 -13.50 -2.98 16.14
CA LEU A 26 -13.20 -3.79 14.97
C LEU A 26 -11.93 -4.51 15.38
N ALA A 27 -12.01 -5.82 15.54
CA ALA A 27 -10.86 -6.60 15.93
C ALA A 27 -9.74 -6.33 14.93
N GLU A 28 -8.51 -6.33 15.39
CA GLU A 28 -7.38 -6.29 14.48
C GLU A 28 -7.54 -7.33 13.36
N ALA A 29 -7.30 -6.94 12.14
CA ALA A 29 -7.39 -7.82 10.98
C ALA A 29 -6.34 -7.49 9.94
N THR A 30 -5.64 -8.50 9.45
CA THR A 30 -4.77 -8.38 8.29
C THR A 30 -5.62 -8.31 7.03
N LEU A 31 -5.52 -7.18 6.31
CA LEU A 31 -6.23 -6.93 5.05
C LEU A 31 -5.41 -7.39 3.84
N LEU A 32 -4.10 -7.24 3.91
CA LEU A 32 -3.13 -7.74 2.94
C LEU A 32 -1.94 -8.33 3.72
N PRO A 33 -1.68 -9.63 3.65
CA PRO A 33 -0.60 -10.25 4.41
C PRO A 33 0.77 -10.04 3.76
N TYR A 34 1.82 -10.21 4.54
CA TYR A 34 3.16 -10.44 4.00
C TYR A 34 3.18 -11.65 3.08
N SER A 35 4.10 -11.65 2.13
CA SER A 35 4.28 -12.74 1.16
C SER A 35 3.00 -13.06 0.36
N ASP A 36 2.14 -12.06 0.13
CA ASP A 36 0.97 -12.22 -0.72
C ASP A 36 1.37 -12.55 -2.17
N SER A 37 0.62 -13.44 -2.80
CA SER A 37 0.94 -13.99 -4.13
C SER A 37 0.15 -13.36 -5.29
N ASN A 38 -0.56 -12.26 -5.04
CA ASN A 38 -1.42 -11.62 -6.04
C ASN A 38 -0.86 -10.28 -6.53
N TRP A 39 0.41 -10.04 -6.33
CA TRP A 39 1.05 -8.83 -6.84
C TRP A 39 1.25 -8.90 -8.35
N SER A 40 0.99 -7.77 -9.01
CA SER A 40 1.50 -7.49 -10.34
C SER A 40 2.67 -6.53 -10.21
N TRP A 41 3.71 -6.72 -11.02
CA TRP A 41 4.85 -5.82 -11.06
C TRP A 41 5.34 -5.59 -12.48
N ARG A 42 6.06 -4.49 -12.69
CA ARG A 42 6.78 -4.19 -13.93
C ARG A 42 8.07 -3.42 -13.64
N PRO A 43 9.11 -3.54 -14.50
CA PRO A 43 10.31 -2.70 -14.40
C PRO A 43 9.97 -1.23 -14.63
N GLY A 44 10.73 -0.35 -13.99
CA GLY A 44 10.71 1.09 -14.21
C GLY A 44 11.63 1.52 -15.36
N ASP A 45 11.59 0.80 -16.47
CA ASP A 45 12.29 1.13 -17.72
C ASP A 45 11.51 2.11 -18.60
N THR A 46 10.21 2.17 -18.41
CA THR A 46 9.28 3.15 -18.98
C THR A 46 8.18 3.46 -17.97
N GLU A 47 7.54 4.64 -18.11
CA GLU A 47 6.44 5.03 -17.23
C GLU A 47 5.28 4.03 -17.28
N ALA A 48 4.69 3.75 -16.11
CA ALA A 48 3.63 2.74 -15.96
C ALA A 48 2.31 3.15 -16.60
N SER A 49 2.10 4.44 -16.84
CA SER A 49 0.89 4.97 -17.48
C SER A 49 1.09 6.37 -18.04
N ASN A 50 0.13 6.82 -18.87
CA ASN A 50 0.01 8.20 -19.29
C ASN A 50 -1.45 8.68 -19.07
N PRO A 51 -1.73 9.68 -18.20
CA PRO A 51 -0.79 10.36 -17.30
C PRO A 51 -0.04 9.42 -16.34
N THR A 52 1.13 9.83 -15.88
CA THR A 52 2.06 9.04 -15.05
C THR A 52 1.44 8.54 -13.73
N SER A 53 0.39 9.18 -13.25
CA SER A 53 -0.31 8.83 -12.01
C SER A 53 -1.46 7.82 -12.17
N ASN A 54 -1.92 7.52 -13.38
CA ASN A 54 -3.12 6.68 -13.60
C ASN A 54 -2.98 5.26 -13.03
N TRP A 55 -1.79 4.69 -13.11
CA TRP A 55 -1.53 3.33 -12.61
C TRP A 55 -1.76 3.17 -11.09
N ARG A 56 -1.79 4.27 -10.33
CA ARG A 56 -1.99 4.29 -8.86
C ARG A 56 -3.46 4.06 -8.48
N GLY A 57 -4.38 4.25 -9.40
CA GLY A 57 -5.82 4.20 -9.15
C GLY A 57 -6.46 2.84 -9.42
N ALA A 58 -7.63 2.60 -8.80
CA ALA A 58 -8.40 1.37 -8.96
C ALA A 58 -8.95 1.17 -10.39
N GLY A 59 -9.13 2.25 -11.16
CA GLY A 59 -9.64 2.19 -12.54
C GLY A 59 -8.60 1.85 -13.61
N PHE A 60 -7.33 1.70 -13.23
CA PHE A 60 -6.27 1.37 -14.18
C PHE A 60 -6.33 -0.10 -14.58
N THR A 61 -6.17 -0.35 -15.87
CA THR A 61 -6.06 -1.70 -16.43
C THR A 61 -4.61 -1.96 -16.83
N GLU A 62 -4.02 -2.98 -16.24
CA GLU A 62 -2.67 -3.43 -16.55
C GLU A 62 -2.60 -3.99 -17.95
N ASP A 63 -1.55 -3.65 -18.68
CA ASP A 63 -1.26 -4.17 -20.02
C ASP A 63 -0.25 -5.32 -19.98
N GLY A 64 0.18 -5.81 -21.15
CA GLY A 64 1.12 -6.93 -21.27
C GLY A 64 2.55 -6.64 -20.77
N THR A 65 2.84 -5.44 -20.26
CA THR A 65 4.14 -5.10 -19.63
C THR A 65 4.19 -5.45 -18.15
N TRP A 66 3.04 -5.72 -17.54
CA TRP A 66 2.94 -6.15 -16.15
C TRP A 66 3.07 -7.68 -16.04
N THR A 67 3.84 -8.13 -15.06
CA THR A 67 3.96 -9.54 -14.69
C THR A 67 2.99 -9.82 -13.55
N PRO A 68 1.87 -10.53 -13.80
CA PRO A 68 0.86 -10.80 -12.77
C PRO A 68 1.24 -12.01 -11.91
N ILE A 69 0.50 -12.18 -10.79
CA ILE A 69 0.57 -13.37 -9.90
C ILE A 69 2.00 -13.60 -9.41
N SER A 70 2.61 -12.53 -8.90
CA SER A 70 3.93 -12.55 -8.30
C SER A 70 3.83 -12.49 -6.79
N GLN A 71 4.74 -13.16 -6.08
CA GLN A 71 4.74 -13.24 -4.62
C GLN A 71 5.81 -12.32 -4.04
N THR A 72 5.45 -11.52 -3.03
CA THR A 72 6.43 -10.82 -2.19
C THR A 72 7.10 -11.78 -1.21
N PRO A 73 8.31 -11.48 -0.69
CA PRO A 73 9.18 -10.36 -1.04
C PRO A 73 9.62 -10.38 -2.50
N ILE A 74 9.52 -9.20 -3.15
CA ILE A 74 9.97 -8.96 -4.53
C ILE A 74 11.25 -8.15 -4.49
N GLY A 75 12.22 -8.48 -5.34
CA GLY A 75 13.46 -7.74 -5.45
C GLY A 75 14.52 -8.44 -6.29
N TYR A 76 15.76 -8.04 -6.12
CA TYR A 76 16.94 -8.74 -6.71
C TYR A 76 18.13 -8.65 -5.75
N GLY A 77 19.18 -9.43 -6.06
CA GLY A 77 20.39 -9.49 -5.25
C GLY A 77 20.18 -10.22 -3.92
N VAL A 78 20.94 -9.82 -2.91
CA VAL A 78 20.88 -10.41 -1.57
C VAL A 78 20.53 -9.31 -0.58
N VAL A 79 19.29 -9.26 -0.16
CA VAL A 79 18.80 -8.36 0.88
C VAL A 79 18.92 -9.07 2.22
N ASN A 80 19.69 -8.52 3.14
CA ASN A 80 19.98 -9.16 4.43
C ASN A 80 18.70 -9.46 5.22
N GLY A 81 18.51 -10.72 5.62
CA GLY A 81 17.35 -11.16 6.38
C GLY A 81 16.06 -11.35 5.57
N VAL A 82 16.07 -11.11 4.25
CA VAL A 82 14.90 -11.26 3.37
C VAL A 82 15.15 -12.38 2.35
N THR A 83 14.21 -13.32 2.27
CA THR A 83 14.19 -14.33 1.21
C THR A 83 13.25 -13.89 0.11
N LEU A 84 13.77 -13.59 -1.08
CA LEU A 84 12.96 -13.17 -2.21
C LEU A 84 12.15 -14.34 -2.79
N ASN A 85 10.85 -14.15 -2.95
CA ASN A 85 9.96 -15.09 -3.65
C ASN A 85 9.86 -14.77 -5.14
N THR A 86 9.96 -13.50 -5.50
CA THR A 86 10.01 -13.05 -6.91
C THR A 86 11.28 -12.26 -7.16
N THR A 87 12.01 -12.66 -8.21
CA THR A 87 13.25 -11.96 -8.59
C THR A 87 13.00 -11.02 -9.77
N VAL A 88 13.33 -9.73 -9.56
CA VAL A 88 13.38 -8.73 -10.62
C VAL A 88 14.66 -8.93 -11.41
N GLN A 89 14.51 -9.35 -12.67
CA GLN A 89 15.66 -9.63 -13.55
C GLN A 89 16.22 -8.34 -14.14
N ASP A 90 17.53 -8.32 -14.36
CA ASP A 90 18.24 -7.32 -15.15
C ASP A 90 18.08 -5.87 -14.67
N MET A 91 17.72 -5.63 -13.39
CA MET A 91 17.53 -4.28 -12.87
C MET A 91 18.85 -3.49 -12.81
N ARG A 92 19.89 -4.09 -12.24
CA ARG A 92 21.16 -3.42 -12.02
C ARG A 92 21.74 -2.83 -13.30
N PHE A 93 22.05 -1.54 -13.30
CA PHE A 93 22.52 -0.73 -14.44
C PHE A 93 21.52 -0.51 -15.59
N ASN A 94 20.29 -1.03 -15.50
CA ASN A 94 19.32 -0.89 -16.59
C ASN A 94 18.14 0.02 -16.21
N PHE A 95 17.64 -0.05 -14.97
CA PHE A 95 16.56 0.80 -14.48
C PHE A 95 16.65 0.96 -12.95
N ASN A 96 16.08 2.04 -12.41
CA ASN A 96 16.26 2.42 -11.00
C ASN A 96 15.06 2.06 -10.12
N SER A 97 13.95 1.65 -10.70
CA SER A 97 12.71 1.50 -9.94
C SER A 97 11.85 0.34 -10.43
N VAL A 98 10.88 -0.04 -9.60
CA VAL A 98 9.90 -1.09 -9.89
C VAL A 98 8.52 -0.60 -9.50
N PHE A 99 7.53 -0.79 -10.37
CA PHE A 99 6.13 -0.55 -10.08
C PHE A 99 5.46 -1.85 -9.62
N LEU A 100 4.66 -1.77 -8.54
CA LEU A 100 3.93 -2.91 -7.99
C LEU A 100 2.47 -2.52 -7.74
N ARG A 101 1.57 -3.49 -7.91
CA ARG A 101 0.14 -3.33 -7.63
C ARG A 101 -0.43 -4.60 -7.01
N ASN A 102 -1.39 -4.41 -6.12
CA ASN A 102 -2.21 -5.49 -5.58
C ASN A 102 -3.59 -4.93 -5.18
N THR A 103 -4.49 -5.81 -4.76
CA THR A 103 -5.79 -5.42 -4.21
C THR A 103 -6.07 -6.14 -2.90
N PHE A 104 -6.79 -5.47 -2.01
CA PHE A 104 -7.34 -6.06 -0.80
C PHE A 104 -8.81 -5.68 -0.63
N THR A 105 -9.54 -6.43 0.17
CA THR A 105 -10.99 -6.27 0.33
C THR A 105 -11.35 -5.85 1.74
N ILE A 106 -12.26 -4.89 1.86
CA ILE A 106 -12.87 -4.47 3.12
C ILE A 106 -14.36 -4.89 3.09
N ALA A 107 -14.80 -5.59 4.13
CA ALA A 107 -16.19 -6.00 4.25
C ALA A 107 -17.12 -4.78 4.47
N PRO A 108 -18.41 -4.89 4.15
CA PRO A 108 -19.38 -3.85 4.44
C PRO A 108 -19.37 -3.44 5.91
N ASP A 109 -19.48 -2.14 6.16
CA ASP A 109 -19.45 -1.52 7.50
C ASP A 109 -18.13 -1.70 8.28
N GLU A 110 -17.04 -2.15 7.61
CA GLU A 110 -15.73 -2.41 8.23
C GLU A 110 -14.62 -1.43 7.81
N ILE A 111 -14.95 -0.29 7.22
CA ILE A 111 -13.94 0.73 6.89
C ILE A 111 -13.34 1.29 8.19
N PRO A 112 -12.03 1.09 8.41
CA PRO A 112 -11.38 1.56 9.63
C PRO A 112 -11.15 3.08 9.60
N SER A 113 -10.99 3.68 10.78
CA SER A 113 -10.55 5.08 10.90
C SER A 113 -9.08 5.28 10.54
N GLN A 114 -8.28 4.23 10.65
CA GLN A 114 -6.84 4.22 10.40
C GLN A 114 -6.37 2.85 9.90
N LEU A 115 -5.25 2.83 9.17
CA LEU A 115 -4.53 1.62 8.78
C LEU A 115 -3.15 1.61 9.43
N LEU A 116 -2.61 0.42 9.66
CA LEU A 116 -1.20 0.21 9.94
C LEU A 116 -0.56 -0.47 8.72
N LEU A 117 0.48 0.15 8.18
CA LEU A 117 1.35 -0.44 7.16
C LEU A 117 2.61 -0.92 7.86
N ASN A 118 2.90 -2.21 7.73
CA ASN A 118 4.16 -2.80 8.15
C ASN A 118 4.90 -3.22 6.88
N PHE A 119 6.13 -2.75 6.67
CA PHE A 119 6.83 -3.02 5.41
C PHE A 119 8.33 -3.12 5.61
N THR A 120 8.98 -3.77 4.67
CA THR A 120 10.42 -3.67 4.43
C THR A 120 10.64 -3.11 3.04
N ALA A 121 11.57 -2.16 2.92
CA ALA A 121 11.94 -1.55 1.65
C ALA A 121 13.44 -1.25 1.63
N ASP A 122 14.08 -1.80 0.66
CA ASP A 122 15.47 -1.54 0.31
C ASP A 122 15.50 -1.07 -1.16
N ASP A 123 15.67 0.25 -1.46
CA ASP A 123 15.94 1.36 -0.55
C ASP A 123 14.69 2.22 -0.26
N GLY A 124 14.17 2.96 -1.21
CA GLY A 124 13.07 3.93 -1.06
C GLY A 124 11.76 3.46 -1.66
N LEU A 125 10.64 4.01 -1.17
CA LEU A 125 9.33 3.74 -1.75
C LEU A 125 8.36 4.92 -1.63
N VAL A 126 7.34 4.89 -2.48
CA VAL A 126 6.11 5.66 -2.31
C VAL A 126 4.92 4.70 -2.45
N VAL A 127 3.95 4.80 -1.55
CA VAL A 127 2.76 3.92 -1.49
C VAL A 127 1.50 4.74 -1.66
N TRP A 128 0.61 4.27 -2.52
CA TRP A 128 -0.74 4.81 -2.71
C TRP A 128 -1.79 3.73 -2.41
N ILE A 129 -2.93 4.17 -1.86
CA ILE A 129 -4.14 3.35 -1.80
C ILE A 129 -5.24 4.11 -2.55
N ASN A 130 -5.85 3.47 -3.55
CA ASN A 130 -6.86 4.05 -4.43
C ASN A 130 -6.42 5.39 -5.06
N GLY A 131 -5.12 5.56 -5.34
CA GLY A 131 -4.53 6.77 -5.91
C GLY A 131 -4.19 7.87 -4.90
N VAL A 132 -4.51 7.70 -3.62
CA VAL A 132 -4.13 8.61 -2.53
C VAL A 132 -2.82 8.15 -1.91
N GLU A 133 -1.80 9.02 -1.87
CA GLU A 133 -0.53 8.73 -1.23
C GLU A 133 -0.71 8.55 0.29
N VAL A 134 -0.22 7.44 0.81
CA VAL A 134 -0.36 7.07 2.23
C VAL A 134 0.98 6.94 2.95
N GLU A 135 2.06 6.72 2.20
CA GLU A 135 3.40 6.64 2.76
C GLU A 135 4.47 7.00 1.73
N ARG A 136 5.56 7.55 2.21
CA ARG A 136 6.77 7.88 1.45
C ARG A 136 8.00 7.68 2.32
N ARG A 137 8.95 6.89 1.86
CA ARG A 137 10.21 6.63 2.57
C ARG A 137 11.40 6.87 1.66
N ARG A 138 12.37 7.60 2.18
CA ARG A 138 13.64 7.89 1.48
C ARG A 138 13.42 8.37 0.04
N PHE A 139 12.40 9.20 -0.13
CA PHE A 139 12.06 9.86 -1.38
C PHE A 139 11.70 11.33 -1.10
N ASP A 140 11.96 12.25 -2.05
CA ASP A 140 11.75 13.68 -1.83
C ASP A 140 10.25 14.01 -1.64
N ALA A 141 9.96 14.84 -0.65
CA ALA A 141 8.59 15.11 -0.20
C ALA A 141 7.75 15.92 -1.21
N ASN A 142 8.38 16.59 -2.15
CA ASN A 142 7.72 17.53 -3.06
C ASN A 142 7.73 17.08 -4.53
N GLU A 143 8.24 15.88 -4.82
CA GLU A 143 8.36 15.37 -6.17
C GLU A 143 7.30 14.30 -6.46
N ASP A 144 6.70 14.38 -7.64
CA ASP A 144 5.90 13.28 -8.18
C ASP A 144 6.88 12.26 -8.78
N PRO A 145 6.93 11.01 -8.26
CA PRO A 145 7.97 10.06 -8.63
C PRO A 145 7.87 9.64 -10.10
N THR A 146 9.03 9.58 -10.74
CA THR A 146 9.25 9.14 -12.12
C THR A 146 10.23 7.97 -12.16
N ILE A 147 10.38 7.33 -13.32
CA ILE A 147 11.32 6.23 -13.52
C ILE A 147 12.80 6.66 -13.40
N ASP A 148 13.10 7.94 -13.60
CA ASP A 148 14.48 8.47 -13.58
C ASP A 148 14.96 8.76 -12.15
N ASP A 149 14.06 8.72 -11.17
CA ASP A 149 14.37 9.02 -9.78
C ASP A 149 15.06 7.86 -9.07
N THR A 150 15.74 8.21 -7.97
CA THR A 150 16.37 7.26 -7.04
C THR A 150 15.96 7.59 -5.61
N ALA A 151 16.10 6.64 -4.70
CA ALA A 151 15.95 6.90 -3.29
C ALA A 151 16.99 7.93 -2.81
N THR A 152 16.62 8.81 -1.89
CA THR A 152 17.49 9.87 -1.34
C THR A 152 18.58 9.36 -0.39
N SER A 153 18.44 8.12 0.06
CA SER A 153 19.39 7.40 0.90
C SER A 153 19.12 5.91 0.89
N THR A 154 20.10 5.12 1.32
CA THR A 154 19.92 3.68 1.53
C THR A 154 19.07 3.42 2.77
N GLY A 155 18.27 2.37 2.74
CA GLY A 155 17.57 1.83 3.89
C GLY A 155 18.50 0.99 4.79
N THR A 156 17.93 0.44 5.86
CA THR A 156 18.55 -0.67 6.59
C THR A 156 17.98 -1.96 6.01
N GLU A 157 18.82 -2.72 5.34
CA GLU A 157 18.42 -3.97 4.71
C GLU A 157 17.65 -4.89 5.67
N GLY A 158 16.51 -5.39 5.23
CA GLY A 158 15.66 -6.30 5.98
C GLY A 158 15.01 -5.73 7.24
N ALA A 159 15.17 -4.45 7.53
CA ALA A 159 14.47 -3.81 8.64
C ALA A 159 12.98 -3.65 8.30
N PHE A 160 12.13 -4.01 9.25
CA PHE A 160 10.72 -3.70 9.17
C PHE A 160 10.46 -2.28 9.69
N GLU A 161 9.68 -1.54 8.94
CA GLU A 161 9.23 -0.19 9.27
C GLU A 161 7.71 -0.18 9.41
N GLU A 162 7.19 0.73 10.25
CA GLU A 162 5.77 0.87 10.50
C GLU A 162 5.28 2.27 10.14
N LYS A 163 4.05 2.35 9.65
CA LYS A 163 3.33 3.59 9.42
C LYS A 163 1.87 3.47 9.81
N LEU A 164 1.45 4.25 10.80
CA LEU A 164 0.05 4.49 11.07
C LEU A 164 -0.49 5.55 10.11
N VAL A 165 -1.50 5.18 9.31
CA VAL A 165 -2.16 6.05 8.32
C VAL A 165 -3.52 6.46 8.88
N PRO A 166 -3.69 7.73 9.30
CA PRO A 166 -4.96 8.22 9.84
C PRO A 166 -5.97 8.52 8.73
N ASN A 167 -7.23 8.73 9.14
CA ASN A 167 -8.33 9.14 8.25
C ASN A 167 -8.58 8.17 7.08
N ALA A 168 -8.36 6.88 7.31
CA ALA A 168 -8.43 5.85 6.29
C ALA A 168 -9.80 5.81 5.55
N GLY A 169 -10.89 6.15 6.23
CA GLY A 169 -12.22 6.27 5.62
C GLY A 169 -12.35 7.35 4.54
N THR A 170 -11.35 8.20 4.33
CA THR A 170 -11.39 9.22 3.26
C THR A 170 -10.91 8.68 1.91
N PHE A 171 -10.22 7.56 1.87
CA PHE A 171 -9.66 6.96 0.66
C PHE A 171 -9.98 5.47 0.48
N LEU A 172 -10.48 4.80 1.52
CA LEU A 172 -10.90 3.40 1.45
C LEU A 172 -12.35 3.28 0.98
N ASN A 173 -12.64 2.16 0.34
CA ASN A 173 -13.97 1.76 -0.09
C ASN A 173 -14.35 0.42 0.54
N GLU A 174 -15.64 0.18 0.77
CA GLU A 174 -16.15 -1.17 0.93
C GLU A 174 -15.89 -1.98 -0.36
N GLY A 175 -15.56 -3.24 -0.22
CA GLY A 175 -15.13 -4.07 -1.33
C GLY A 175 -13.66 -3.87 -1.68
N SER A 176 -13.33 -3.88 -2.96
CA SER A 176 -11.96 -3.88 -3.45
C SER A 176 -11.28 -2.52 -3.30
N ASN A 177 -10.06 -2.52 -2.79
CA ASN A 177 -9.15 -1.39 -2.71
C ASN A 177 -7.84 -1.76 -3.41
N THR A 178 -7.27 -0.82 -4.14
CA THR A 178 -5.99 -1.00 -4.84
C THR A 178 -4.86 -0.39 -4.02
N ILE A 179 -3.81 -1.17 -3.77
CA ILE A 179 -2.52 -0.68 -3.31
C ILE A 179 -1.55 -0.63 -4.48
N ALA A 180 -0.84 0.49 -4.62
CA ALA A 180 0.19 0.71 -5.63
C ALA A 180 1.47 1.17 -4.96
N VAL A 181 2.61 0.64 -5.37
CA VAL A 181 3.92 0.97 -4.80
C VAL A 181 4.90 1.26 -5.92
N HIS A 182 5.64 2.37 -5.80
CA HIS A 182 6.82 2.65 -6.60
C HIS A 182 8.04 2.49 -5.72
N LEU A 183 8.87 1.51 -6.00
CA LEU A 183 10.03 1.12 -5.23
C LEU A 183 11.30 1.57 -5.97
N PHE A 184 12.28 2.13 -5.25
CA PHE A 184 13.45 2.79 -5.82
C PHE A 184 14.75 2.27 -5.21
N ASN A 185 15.76 2.06 -6.05
CA ASN A 185 17.15 1.99 -5.64
C ASN A 185 17.70 3.37 -5.28
N ALA A 186 18.69 3.40 -4.39
CA ALA A 186 19.47 4.62 -4.10
C ALA A 186 20.47 4.97 -5.22
N ALA A 187 20.85 4.00 -6.05
CA ALA A 187 21.76 4.20 -7.18
C ALA A 187 21.53 3.14 -8.28
N PRO A 188 21.86 3.45 -9.55
CA PRO A 188 21.73 2.51 -10.67
C PRO A 188 22.59 1.25 -10.54
N ASP A 189 23.67 1.33 -9.77
CA ASP A 189 24.63 0.24 -9.53
C ASP A 189 24.40 -0.49 -8.19
N SER A 190 23.32 -0.20 -7.49
CA SER A 190 22.94 -0.91 -6.26
C SER A 190 23.02 -2.43 -6.47
N SER A 191 23.47 -3.16 -5.44
CA SER A 191 23.65 -4.61 -5.52
C SER A 191 22.35 -5.40 -5.36
N ASP A 192 21.32 -4.76 -4.81
CA ASP A 192 20.09 -5.37 -4.36
C ASP A 192 18.93 -4.39 -4.30
N LEU A 193 17.75 -4.95 -4.14
CA LEU A 193 16.46 -4.27 -3.90
C LEU A 193 15.54 -5.29 -3.25
N GLY A 194 14.74 -4.88 -2.27
CA GLY A 194 13.77 -5.77 -1.64
C GLY A 194 12.54 -5.06 -1.10
N PHE A 195 11.40 -5.70 -1.26
CA PHE A 195 10.12 -5.16 -0.79
C PHE A 195 9.16 -6.25 -0.34
N ASP A 196 8.54 -6.02 0.81
CA ASP A 196 7.33 -6.71 1.26
C ASP A 196 6.49 -5.74 2.11
N ILE A 197 5.18 -5.96 2.16
CA ILE A 197 4.25 -5.12 2.93
C ILE A 197 3.07 -5.93 3.43
N GLU A 198 2.66 -5.60 4.67
CA GLU A 198 1.41 -6.01 5.26
C GLU A 198 0.52 -4.77 5.49
N VAL A 199 -0.76 -4.89 5.21
CA VAL A 199 -1.77 -3.86 5.52
C VAL A 199 -2.69 -4.42 6.60
N VAL A 200 -2.74 -3.74 7.73
CA VAL A 200 -3.51 -4.15 8.91
C VAL A 200 -4.56 -3.10 9.25
N ARG A 201 -5.75 -3.56 9.54
CA ARG A 201 -6.75 -2.81 10.29
C ARG A 201 -6.39 -2.97 11.78
N PRO A 202 -5.85 -1.95 12.46
CA PRO A 202 -5.59 -2.06 13.89
C PRO A 202 -6.91 -2.19 14.67
N GLY A 203 -6.87 -2.89 15.79
CA GLY A 203 -8.00 -2.96 16.71
C GLY A 203 -8.41 -1.54 17.17
N GLN A 204 -9.69 -1.28 17.23
CA GLN A 204 -10.23 -0.03 17.75
C GLN A 204 -10.77 -0.30 19.16
N ASP A 205 -10.20 0.36 20.16
CA ASP A 205 -10.66 0.34 21.56
C ASP A 205 -11.92 1.20 21.77
#